data_1540eafc30ae8bff31e79ba801b60a20
#
_entry.id   1540eafc30ae8bff31e79ba801b60a20
#
_cell.length_a   1.000
_cell.length_b   1.000
_cell.length_c   1.000
_cell.angle_alpha   90.00
_cell.angle_beta   90.00
_cell.angle_gamma   90.00
#
_symmetry.space_group_name_H-M   'P 1'
#
loop_
_entity.id
_entity.type
_entity.pdbx_description
1 polymer ?
#
loop_
_entity_poly.entity_id
_entity_poly.type
_entity_poly.pdbx_seq_one_letter_code
_entity_poly.pdbx_strand_id
1 'polypeptide(L)'
;MVPNGGFILEKEIYEKILKYTSIRGIDITGCETIKDIINVLEEEDTYYVTHIFTYLSDNDKIKYCYKIYRDYFLDYMKSLDKTTQKKVIKMHKDNLRIDYIIVFIESLESDLEKYEYLELLSDKLKDNLLGIKNIILSMNDEQMKIISINAFLNDKSYYKIDTIQKLSDEAKELYIDSLEDSDATKVILSFNNKELIKKYSLQKRFTKYRSKLVSATNDPTYIKEVFKSINVNKFRVNLIAILEDTNLKRELTELLSDANLKSYLLSNEETILNNLITPVTASELGKTEVDNKITIGVELECCNKEIDNYTKTKTLLNHFDVKRDTTVRSGLEITSPIMHYDMENLTLLKSLCELLKENKFYTDTSCGGHIHIGSNYFTTKEDYLMLLYLYNNCEEILYYITDRENTKKRPSFDRYATKSKEAYIGAIDEGLFKKENFNKEITSIFNKINPDRYRGLNFKNIDSLTKQTIEFRMPNGEIDFTELLANIKLFSRLIEMSHKLNYLEKTDPIKVKAFLIGETKSDIEKLNLLLDILFTTESEKQIYIDRYTKNSKLDIEEKKKFLIDIKKHLFKEKENPVISFEYDQEEKTLTKKVLN
;
A
#
# COMPACT_ATOMS: atom_id res chain seq x y z
N MET A 1 14.27 13.59 61.17
CA MET A 1 13.55 14.27 60.07
C MET A 1 13.28 13.25 59.02
N VAL A 2 12.04 12.82 58.85
CA VAL A 2 11.59 11.85 57.82
C VAL A 2 11.33 12.66 56.55
N PRO A 3 11.94 12.34 55.41
CA PRO A 3 11.60 12.98 54.14
C PRO A 3 10.25 12.46 53.64
N ASN A 4 9.42 13.38 53.20
CA ASN A 4 8.08 13.20 52.71
C ASN A 4 7.96 12.20 51.52
N GLY A 5 6.98 11.29 51.61
CA GLY A 5 6.23 10.83 50.47
C GLY A 5 6.42 9.39 49.97
N GLY A 6 7.13 8.50 50.70
CA GLY A 6 7.16 7.07 50.41
C GLY A 6 6.17 6.34 51.33
N PHE A 7 5.25 5.58 50.79
CA PHE A 7 4.43 4.65 51.56
C PHE A 7 5.36 3.63 52.23
N ILE A 8 5.54 3.75 53.56
CA ILE A 8 6.30 2.80 54.36
C ILE A 8 5.56 1.45 54.25
N LEU A 9 6.27 0.42 53.86
CA LEU A 9 5.78 -0.95 53.81
C LEU A 9 5.24 -1.33 55.20
N GLU A 10 4.02 -1.87 55.26
CA GLU A 10 3.52 -2.39 56.51
C GLU A 10 4.50 -3.48 56.99
N LYS A 11 4.97 -3.36 58.22
CA LYS A 11 6.00 -4.23 58.80
C LYS A 11 5.66 -5.73 58.64
N GLU A 12 4.40 -6.07 58.81
CA GLU A 12 3.92 -7.46 58.65
C GLU A 12 4.07 -7.98 57.18
N ILE A 13 3.81 -7.13 56.18
CA ILE A 13 3.97 -7.49 54.76
C ILE A 13 5.47 -7.67 54.45
N TYR A 14 6.29 -6.75 54.92
CA TYR A 14 7.74 -6.84 54.72
C TYR A 14 8.33 -8.12 55.33
N GLU A 15 7.94 -8.48 56.56
CA GLU A 15 8.40 -9.71 57.25
C GLU A 15 8.00 -10.99 56.47
N LYS A 16 6.77 -11.05 55.91
CA LYS A 16 6.34 -12.16 55.06
C LYS A 16 7.17 -12.26 53.80
N ILE A 17 7.42 -11.15 53.12
CA ILE A 17 8.21 -11.13 51.90
C ILE A 17 9.68 -11.48 52.20
N LEU A 18 10.27 -10.92 53.25
CA LEU A 18 11.63 -11.19 53.68
C LEU A 18 11.82 -12.70 53.98
N LYS A 19 10.86 -13.31 54.69
CA LYS A 19 10.90 -14.76 54.97
C LYS A 19 10.87 -15.57 53.65
N TYR A 20 10.09 -15.15 52.68
CA TYR A 20 9.97 -15.84 51.38
C TYR A 20 11.27 -15.72 50.57
N THR A 21 11.87 -14.52 50.50
CA THR A 21 13.07 -14.23 49.73
C THR A 21 14.35 -14.81 50.34
N SER A 22 14.46 -14.74 51.68
CA SER A 22 15.65 -15.28 52.40
C SER A 22 15.81 -16.80 52.21
N ILE A 23 14.75 -17.57 52.16
CA ILE A 23 14.78 -19.02 51.87
C ILE A 23 15.35 -19.31 50.47
N ARG A 24 15.28 -18.34 49.56
CA ARG A 24 15.72 -18.44 48.14
C ARG A 24 17.03 -17.74 47.86
N GLY A 25 17.65 -17.19 48.89
CA GLY A 25 18.92 -16.49 48.74
C GLY A 25 18.84 -15.13 48.06
N ILE A 26 17.63 -14.57 47.96
CA ILE A 26 17.41 -13.24 47.36
C ILE A 26 17.50 -12.19 48.49
N ASP A 27 18.42 -11.25 48.35
CA ASP A 27 18.64 -10.17 49.33
C ASP A 27 17.77 -8.97 48.98
N ILE A 28 16.82 -8.67 49.85
CA ILE A 28 16.00 -7.44 49.83
C ILE A 28 16.28 -6.50 50.97
N THR A 29 17.38 -6.75 51.72
CA THR A 29 17.80 -5.85 52.81
C THR A 29 18.26 -4.53 52.19
N GLY A 30 17.61 -3.45 52.58
CA GLY A 30 17.85 -2.14 51.95
C GLY A 30 16.75 -1.64 51.02
N CYS A 31 15.78 -2.51 50.69
CA CYS A 31 14.57 -2.06 50.00
C CYS A 31 13.65 -1.32 50.99
N GLU A 32 13.32 -0.08 50.67
CA GLU A 32 12.47 0.76 51.53
C GLU A 32 11.00 0.74 51.09
N THR A 33 10.76 0.41 49.82
CA THR A 33 9.44 0.43 49.23
C THR A 33 9.09 -0.89 48.54
N ILE A 34 7.79 -1.17 48.36
CA ILE A 34 7.32 -2.29 47.52
C ILE A 34 7.91 -2.25 46.11
N LYS A 35 8.11 -1.05 45.56
CA LYS A 35 8.69 -0.86 44.23
C LYS A 35 10.13 -1.39 44.19
N ASP A 36 10.93 -1.10 45.21
CA ASP A 36 12.32 -1.54 45.28
C ASP A 36 12.40 -3.06 45.36
N ILE A 37 11.55 -3.68 46.19
CA ILE A 37 11.46 -5.13 46.31
C ILE A 37 11.05 -5.79 44.96
N ILE A 38 10.03 -5.24 44.30
CA ILE A 38 9.56 -5.76 43.03
C ILE A 38 10.64 -5.65 41.97
N ASN A 39 11.39 -4.56 41.90
CA ASN A 39 12.50 -4.41 40.97
C ASN A 39 13.58 -5.48 41.19
N VAL A 40 14.00 -5.69 42.44
CA VAL A 40 14.99 -6.74 42.77
C VAL A 40 14.47 -8.13 42.38
N LEU A 41 13.22 -8.44 42.65
CA LEU A 41 12.63 -9.73 42.32
C LEU A 41 12.45 -9.93 40.80
N GLU A 42 12.17 -8.87 40.07
CA GLU A 42 12.01 -8.92 38.62
C GLU A 42 13.34 -9.14 37.90
N GLU A 43 14.45 -8.58 38.44
CA GLU A 43 15.80 -8.83 37.94
C GLU A 43 16.19 -10.30 38.10
N GLU A 44 15.70 -10.99 39.12
CA GLU A 44 15.93 -12.42 39.32
C GLU A 44 14.98 -13.27 38.47
N ASP A 45 13.67 -13.17 38.64
CA ASP A 45 12.62 -13.82 37.84
C ASP A 45 11.23 -13.25 38.21
N THR A 46 10.40 -12.99 37.21
CA THR A 46 8.98 -12.63 37.37
C THR A 46 8.19 -13.62 38.23
N TYR A 47 8.62 -14.88 38.33
CA TYR A 47 8.07 -15.90 39.21
C TYR A 47 8.06 -15.44 40.67
N TYR A 48 9.11 -14.79 41.15
CA TYR A 48 9.20 -14.33 42.54
C TYR A 48 8.25 -13.16 42.79
N VAL A 49 8.07 -12.26 41.84
CA VAL A 49 7.08 -11.19 41.92
C VAL A 49 5.67 -11.79 42.05
N THR A 50 5.38 -12.81 41.24
CA THR A 50 4.08 -13.50 41.25
C THR A 50 3.78 -14.11 42.62
N HIS A 51 4.74 -14.74 43.25
CA HIS A 51 4.57 -15.36 44.56
C HIS A 51 4.31 -14.36 45.70
N ILE A 52 4.99 -13.21 45.69
CA ILE A 52 4.76 -12.19 46.72
C ILE A 52 3.48 -11.40 46.50
N PHE A 53 2.92 -11.46 45.31
CA PHE A 53 1.73 -10.70 44.93
C PHE A 53 0.55 -10.93 45.88
N THR A 54 0.39 -12.13 46.41
CA THR A 54 -0.66 -12.46 47.36
C THR A 54 -0.56 -11.72 48.70
N TYR A 55 0.65 -11.30 49.09
CA TYR A 55 0.94 -10.56 50.33
C TYR A 55 0.73 -9.05 50.19
N LEU A 56 0.61 -8.53 48.94
CA LEU A 56 0.47 -7.09 48.70
C LEU A 56 -0.89 -6.56 49.11
N SER A 57 -0.94 -5.28 49.47
CA SER A 57 -2.21 -4.56 49.64
C SER A 57 -3.00 -4.50 48.32
N ASP A 58 -4.30 -4.30 48.37
CA ASP A 58 -5.12 -4.20 47.16
C ASP A 58 -4.70 -3.06 46.24
N ASN A 59 -4.25 -1.95 46.81
CA ASN A 59 -3.71 -0.83 46.04
C ASN A 59 -2.39 -1.21 45.33
N ASP A 60 -1.50 -1.94 46.01
CA ASP A 60 -0.25 -2.39 45.43
C ASP A 60 -0.49 -3.49 44.39
N LYS A 61 -1.45 -4.38 44.62
CA LYS A 61 -1.89 -5.37 43.61
C LYS A 61 -2.34 -4.68 42.33
N ILE A 62 -3.20 -3.66 42.44
CA ILE A 62 -3.63 -2.86 41.29
C ILE A 62 -2.43 -2.23 40.60
N LYS A 63 -1.47 -1.69 41.35
CA LYS A 63 -0.32 -0.95 40.83
C LYS A 63 0.70 -1.84 40.11
N TYR A 64 0.86 -3.10 40.53
CA TYR A 64 1.94 -3.97 40.07
C TYR A 64 1.46 -5.25 39.35
N CYS A 65 0.14 -5.42 39.09
CA CYS A 65 -0.42 -6.61 38.44
C CYS A 65 0.14 -6.89 37.03
N TYR A 66 0.70 -5.92 36.37
CA TYR A 66 1.32 -6.10 35.05
C TYR A 66 2.69 -6.81 35.11
N LYS A 67 3.23 -7.04 36.32
CA LYS A 67 4.54 -7.66 36.57
C LYS A 67 4.45 -9.13 37.00
N ILE A 68 3.28 -9.74 36.98
CA ILE A 68 3.07 -11.15 37.37
C ILE A 68 2.85 -12.02 36.15
N TYR A 69 2.96 -13.35 36.32
CA TYR A 69 2.67 -14.29 35.23
C TYR A 69 1.22 -14.20 34.75
N ARG A 70 1.04 -14.50 33.46
CA ARG A 70 -0.23 -14.39 32.75
C ARG A 70 -1.41 -15.02 33.49
N ASP A 71 -1.27 -16.25 33.92
CA ASP A 71 -2.38 -17.01 34.52
C ASP A 71 -2.81 -16.37 35.85
N TYR A 72 -1.86 -15.94 36.68
CA TYR A 72 -2.15 -15.21 37.91
C TYR A 72 -2.74 -13.81 37.65
N PHE A 73 -2.29 -13.14 36.60
CA PHE A 73 -2.90 -11.90 36.15
C PHE A 73 -4.36 -12.09 35.76
N LEU A 74 -4.67 -13.16 35.02
CA LEU A 74 -6.04 -13.50 34.60
C LEU A 74 -6.94 -13.78 35.79
N ASP A 75 -6.48 -14.60 36.76
CA ASP A 75 -7.24 -14.93 37.96
C ASP A 75 -7.47 -13.67 38.82
N TYR A 76 -6.46 -12.83 38.94
CA TYR A 76 -6.60 -11.55 39.64
C TYR A 76 -7.59 -10.63 38.93
N MET A 77 -7.51 -10.46 37.63
CA MET A 77 -8.46 -9.64 36.86
C MET A 77 -9.90 -10.15 37.02
N LYS A 78 -10.13 -11.47 36.97
CA LYS A 78 -11.45 -12.08 37.16
C LYS A 78 -12.01 -11.88 38.59
N SER A 79 -11.16 -11.73 39.58
CA SER A 79 -11.57 -11.45 40.95
C SER A 79 -12.03 -10.01 41.19
N LEU A 80 -11.73 -9.09 40.30
CA LEU A 80 -12.09 -7.68 40.41
C LEU A 80 -13.49 -7.39 39.83
N ASP A 81 -14.15 -6.38 40.38
CA ASP A 81 -15.33 -5.82 39.74
C ASP A 81 -14.99 -5.12 38.41
N LYS A 82 -15.99 -4.99 37.52
CA LYS A 82 -15.82 -4.44 36.16
C LYS A 82 -15.21 -3.03 36.14
N THR A 83 -15.57 -2.18 37.11
CA THR A 83 -15.08 -0.82 37.20
C THR A 83 -13.58 -0.82 37.51
N THR A 84 -13.18 -1.67 38.45
CA THR A 84 -11.78 -1.84 38.84
C THR A 84 -10.97 -2.49 37.73
N GLN A 85 -11.52 -3.50 37.01
CA GLN A 85 -10.89 -4.10 35.83
C GLN A 85 -10.55 -3.03 34.78
N LYS A 86 -11.52 -2.19 34.38
CA LYS A 86 -11.33 -1.10 33.42
C LYS A 86 -10.29 -0.09 33.92
N LYS A 87 -10.29 0.22 35.22
CA LYS A 87 -9.30 1.11 35.85
C LYS A 87 -7.89 0.53 35.75
N VAL A 88 -7.71 -0.76 36.06
CA VAL A 88 -6.43 -1.47 35.96
C VAL A 88 -5.91 -1.46 34.52
N ILE A 89 -6.72 -1.86 33.56
CA ILE A 89 -6.35 -1.87 32.14
C ILE A 89 -5.96 -0.46 31.68
N LYS A 90 -6.74 0.55 32.02
CA LYS A 90 -6.46 1.94 31.63
C LYS A 90 -5.17 2.48 32.26
N MET A 91 -4.94 2.15 33.54
CA MET A 91 -3.74 2.57 34.29
C MET A 91 -2.46 1.95 33.71
N HIS A 92 -2.53 0.70 33.29
CA HIS A 92 -1.37 -0.07 32.82
C HIS A 92 -1.37 -0.31 31.30
N LYS A 93 -2.16 0.47 30.55
CA LYS A 93 -2.30 0.34 29.10
C LYS A 93 -0.94 0.14 28.39
N ASP A 94 0.08 0.88 28.80
CA ASP A 94 1.39 0.84 28.14
C ASP A 94 2.32 -0.27 28.67
N ASN A 95 2.11 -0.71 29.91
CA ASN A 95 2.97 -1.69 30.59
C ASN A 95 2.49 -3.12 30.45
N LEU A 96 1.18 -3.36 30.27
CA LEU A 96 0.62 -4.68 30.10
C LEU A 96 1.03 -5.29 28.76
N ARG A 97 1.44 -6.53 28.79
CA ARG A 97 1.72 -7.33 27.59
C ARG A 97 0.44 -7.54 26.80
N ILE A 98 0.54 -7.41 25.48
CA ILE A 98 -0.61 -7.53 24.57
C ILE A 98 -1.25 -8.91 24.68
N ASP A 99 -0.45 -9.97 24.77
CA ASP A 99 -0.94 -11.35 24.93
C ASP A 99 -1.77 -11.56 26.21
N TYR A 100 -1.42 -10.92 27.32
CA TYR A 100 -2.21 -10.96 28.55
C TYR A 100 -3.58 -10.28 28.38
N ILE A 101 -3.58 -9.13 27.74
CA ILE A 101 -4.80 -8.37 27.43
C ILE A 101 -5.74 -9.18 26.55
N ILE A 102 -5.23 -9.78 25.48
CA ILE A 102 -6.02 -10.57 24.54
C ILE A 102 -6.68 -11.74 25.26
N VAL A 103 -5.91 -12.56 25.99
CA VAL A 103 -6.43 -13.72 26.69
C VAL A 103 -7.45 -13.32 27.78
N PHE A 104 -7.23 -12.18 28.45
CA PHE A 104 -8.21 -11.65 29.41
C PHE A 104 -9.53 -11.31 28.71
N ILE A 105 -9.50 -10.56 27.60
CA ILE A 105 -10.71 -10.17 26.87
C ILE A 105 -11.42 -11.39 26.29
N GLU A 106 -10.68 -12.35 25.71
CA GLU A 106 -11.25 -13.62 25.22
C GLU A 106 -11.99 -14.39 26.31
N SER A 107 -11.51 -14.33 27.56
CA SER A 107 -12.08 -15.03 28.70
C SER A 107 -13.36 -14.39 29.28
N LEU A 108 -13.73 -13.19 28.83
CA LEU A 108 -14.98 -12.55 29.28
C LEU A 108 -16.20 -13.27 28.71
N GLU A 109 -17.28 -13.34 29.50
CA GLU A 109 -18.53 -13.99 29.08
C GLU A 109 -19.39 -13.07 28.21
N SER A 110 -19.35 -11.76 28.47
CA SER A 110 -20.18 -10.76 27.80
C SER A 110 -19.53 -10.24 26.54
N ASP A 111 -20.17 -10.39 25.39
CA ASP A 111 -19.72 -9.88 24.12
C ASP A 111 -19.68 -8.34 24.08
N LEU A 112 -20.61 -7.70 24.78
CA LEU A 112 -20.59 -6.24 24.94
C LEU A 112 -19.33 -5.78 25.70
N GLU A 113 -18.92 -6.51 26.73
CA GLU A 113 -17.68 -6.20 27.45
C GLU A 113 -16.44 -6.41 26.59
N LYS A 114 -16.40 -7.49 25.80
CA LYS A 114 -15.32 -7.71 24.83
C LYS A 114 -15.20 -6.54 23.85
N TYR A 115 -16.34 -6.06 23.35
CA TYR A 115 -16.39 -4.90 22.47
C TYR A 115 -15.88 -3.62 23.16
N GLU A 116 -16.35 -3.34 24.37
CA GLU A 116 -15.93 -2.16 25.15
C GLU A 116 -14.41 -2.15 25.43
N TYR A 117 -13.81 -3.34 25.69
CA TYR A 117 -12.36 -3.44 25.85
C TYR A 117 -11.60 -3.30 24.53
N LEU A 118 -12.12 -3.81 23.42
CA LEU A 118 -11.56 -3.55 22.10
C LEU A 118 -11.54 -2.04 21.79
N GLU A 119 -12.63 -1.33 22.09
CA GLU A 119 -12.72 0.12 21.92
C GLU A 119 -11.74 0.87 22.83
N LEU A 120 -11.69 0.51 24.11
CA LEU A 120 -10.78 1.10 25.09
C LEU A 120 -9.30 0.96 24.71
N LEU A 121 -8.94 -0.13 24.05
CA LEU A 121 -7.58 -0.52 23.72
C LEU A 121 -7.27 -0.42 22.22
N SER A 122 -8.17 0.17 21.45
CA SER A 122 -8.04 0.24 19.97
C SER A 122 -6.68 0.76 19.51
N ASP A 123 -6.14 1.80 20.14
CA ASP A 123 -4.82 2.34 19.80
C ASP A 123 -3.66 1.36 20.07
N LYS A 124 -3.78 0.55 21.12
CA LYS A 124 -2.76 -0.43 21.50
C LYS A 124 -2.84 -1.71 20.68
N LEU A 125 -4.06 -2.12 20.32
CA LEU A 125 -4.32 -3.35 19.58
C LEU A 125 -4.29 -3.17 18.06
N LYS A 126 -4.28 -1.94 17.54
CA LYS A 126 -4.37 -1.64 16.11
C LYS A 126 -3.41 -2.44 15.22
N ASP A 127 -2.22 -2.74 15.73
CA ASP A 127 -1.20 -3.50 15.00
C ASP A 127 -1.26 -5.01 15.29
N ASN A 128 -2.09 -5.43 16.25
CA ASN A 128 -2.30 -6.84 16.60
C ASN A 128 -3.62 -7.36 16.05
N LEU A 129 -3.74 -7.41 14.74
CA LEU A 129 -4.96 -7.85 14.06
C LEU A 129 -5.32 -9.32 14.35
N LEU A 130 -4.34 -10.17 14.63
CA LEU A 130 -4.57 -11.55 15.03
C LEU A 130 -5.28 -11.62 16.40
N GLY A 131 -4.84 -10.82 17.36
CA GLY A 131 -5.48 -10.74 18.67
C GLY A 131 -6.91 -10.18 18.58
N ILE A 132 -7.11 -9.12 17.81
CA ILE A 132 -8.46 -8.58 17.55
C ILE A 132 -9.37 -9.64 16.95
N LYS A 133 -8.90 -10.35 15.93
CA LYS A 133 -9.63 -11.47 15.31
C LYS A 133 -10.03 -12.54 16.34
N ASN A 134 -9.11 -12.97 17.17
CA ASN A 134 -9.36 -14.01 18.15
C ASN A 134 -10.44 -13.57 19.17
N ILE A 135 -10.35 -12.34 19.66
CA ILE A 135 -11.37 -11.75 20.54
C ILE A 135 -12.74 -11.75 19.86
N ILE A 136 -12.82 -11.28 18.60
CA ILE A 136 -14.08 -11.25 17.85
C ILE A 136 -14.65 -12.68 17.69
N LEU A 137 -13.83 -13.64 17.32
CA LEU A 137 -14.25 -15.03 17.14
C LEU A 137 -14.67 -15.71 18.45
N SER A 138 -14.19 -15.22 19.60
CA SER A 138 -14.61 -15.70 20.93
C SER A 138 -15.97 -15.15 21.39
N MET A 139 -16.58 -14.20 20.66
CA MET A 139 -17.93 -13.71 20.93
C MET A 139 -18.97 -14.78 20.56
N ASN A 140 -20.11 -14.77 21.23
CA ASN A 140 -21.24 -15.68 20.96
C ASN A 140 -22.27 -15.04 20.02
N ASP A 141 -22.49 -13.74 20.17
CA ASP A 141 -23.48 -12.98 19.37
C ASP A 141 -22.91 -12.62 18.00
N GLU A 142 -23.50 -13.15 16.95
CA GLU A 142 -23.07 -12.93 15.57
C GLU A 142 -23.22 -11.45 15.12
N GLN A 143 -24.19 -10.71 15.65
CA GLN A 143 -24.33 -9.29 15.36
C GLN A 143 -23.20 -8.49 16.00
N MET A 144 -22.82 -8.82 17.23
CA MET A 144 -21.68 -8.21 17.89
C MET A 144 -20.36 -8.52 17.16
N LYS A 145 -20.20 -9.74 16.63
CA LYS A 145 -19.06 -10.08 15.75
C LYS A 145 -19.02 -9.17 14.53
N ILE A 146 -20.15 -8.99 13.83
CA ILE A 146 -20.24 -8.14 12.62
C ILE A 146 -19.90 -6.68 12.95
N ILE A 147 -20.45 -6.14 14.02
CA ILE A 147 -20.15 -4.77 14.48
C ILE A 147 -18.65 -4.63 14.76
N SER A 148 -18.08 -5.61 15.48
CA SER A 148 -16.65 -5.59 15.85
C SER A 148 -15.73 -5.73 14.63
N ILE A 149 -16.09 -6.55 13.65
CA ILE A 149 -15.35 -6.68 12.39
C ILE A 149 -15.26 -5.32 11.67
N ASN A 150 -16.39 -4.61 11.58
CA ASN A 150 -16.45 -3.33 10.92
C ASN A 150 -15.72 -2.21 11.69
N ALA A 151 -15.73 -2.28 13.03
CA ALA A 151 -15.10 -1.27 13.87
C ALA A 151 -13.57 -1.43 13.98
N PHE A 152 -13.06 -2.67 14.04
CA PHE A 152 -11.67 -2.91 14.45
C PHE A 152 -10.81 -3.62 13.42
N LEU A 153 -11.38 -4.24 12.36
CA LEU A 153 -10.60 -4.86 11.30
C LEU A 153 -10.60 -3.99 10.04
N ASN A 154 -9.42 -3.66 9.56
CA ASN A 154 -9.23 -2.85 8.34
C ASN A 154 -9.81 -3.58 7.11
N ASP A 155 -10.42 -2.83 6.17
CA ASP A 155 -11.06 -3.35 4.95
C ASP A 155 -10.13 -4.16 4.04
N LYS A 156 -8.83 -3.88 4.06
CA LYS A 156 -7.82 -4.61 3.26
C LYS A 156 -7.12 -5.71 4.05
N SER A 157 -7.52 -5.95 5.28
CA SER A 157 -6.87 -6.91 6.16
C SER A 157 -7.24 -8.35 5.79
N TYR A 158 -6.23 -9.20 5.60
CA TYR A 158 -6.40 -10.66 5.52
C TYR A 158 -7.23 -11.19 6.71
N TYR A 159 -6.98 -10.68 7.90
CA TYR A 159 -7.68 -11.07 9.12
C TYR A 159 -9.18 -10.76 9.09
N LYS A 160 -9.60 -9.67 8.43
CA LYS A 160 -11.01 -9.37 8.23
C LYS A 160 -11.71 -10.47 7.43
N ILE A 161 -11.14 -10.83 6.27
CA ILE A 161 -11.69 -11.88 5.40
C ILE A 161 -11.72 -13.22 6.12
N ASP A 162 -10.62 -13.62 6.76
CA ASP A 162 -10.54 -14.88 7.51
C ASP A 162 -11.53 -14.93 8.70
N THR A 163 -11.79 -13.79 9.37
CA THR A 163 -12.79 -13.69 10.41
C THR A 163 -14.20 -13.88 9.87
N ILE A 164 -14.54 -13.19 8.76
CA ILE A 164 -15.85 -13.29 8.10
C ILE A 164 -16.10 -14.73 7.62
N GLN A 165 -15.09 -15.41 7.10
CA GLN A 165 -15.22 -16.80 6.65
C GLN A 165 -15.60 -17.78 7.78
N LYS A 166 -15.29 -17.43 9.03
CA LYS A 166 -15.59 -18.25 10.22
C LYS A 166 -16.93 -17.92 10.89
N LEU A 167 -17.65 -16.92 10.41
CA LEU A 167 -19.00 -16.64 10.87
C LEU A 167 -19.97 -17.78 10.49
N SER A 168 -21.11 -17.86 11.17
CA SER A 168 -22.22 -18.72 10.73
C SER A 168 -22.73 -18.29 9.34
N ASP A 169 -23.43 -19.15 8.63
CA ASP A 169 -23.93 -18.82 7.29
C ASP A 169 -24.96 -17.68 7.35
N GLU A 170 -25.79 -17.65 8.39
CA GLU A 170 -26.74 -16.55 8.64
C GLU A 170 -26.01 -15.23 8.89
N ALA A 171 -24.92 -15.25 9.65
CA ALA A 171 -24.14 -14.04 9.92
C ALA A 171 -23.37 -13.55 8.69
N LYS A 172 -22.86 -14.47 7.85
CA LYS A 172 -22.27 -14.11 6.53
C LYS A 172 -23.27 -13.38 5.65
N GLU A 173 -24.51 -13.86 5.60
CA GLU A 173 -25.59 -13.22 4.84
C GLU A 173 -25.90 -11.82 5.38
N LEU A 174 -26.08 -11.68 6.69
CA LEU A 174 -26.29 -10.38 7.34
C LEU A 174 -25.14 -9.42 7.05
N TYR A 175 -23.91 -9.92 7.09
CA TYR A 175 -22.72 -9.13 6.78
C TYR A 175 -22.72 -8.65 5.31
N ILE A 176 -22.97 -9.56 4.37
CA ILE A 176 -23.07 -9.24 2.94
C ILE A 176 -24.16 -8.18 2.70
N ASP A 177 -25.31 -8.33 3.36
CA ASP A 177 -26.46 -7.43 3.18
C ASP A 177 -26.22 -6.04 3.77
N SER A 178 -25.30 -5.90 4.72
CA SER A 178 -24.88 -4.62 5.29
C SER A 178 -23.90 -3.83 4.42
N LEU A 179 -23.30 -4.45 3.40
CA LEU A 179 -22.26 -3.85 2.55
C LEU A 179 -22.84 -3.20 1.29
N GLU A 180 -22.10 -2.25 0.74
CA GLU A 180 -22.31 -1.77 -0.63
C GLU A 180 -22.07 -2.89 -1.66
N ASP A 181 -22.77 -2.86 -2.78
CA ASP A 181 -22.78 -3.95 -3.78
C ASP A 181 -21.40 -4.37 -4.27
N SER A 182 -20.47 -3.43 -4.39
CA SER A 182 -19.08 -3.68 -4.79
C SER A 182 -18.35 -4.52 -3.75
N ASP A 183 -18.44 -4.13 -2.49
CA ASP A 183 -17.73 -4.80 -1.40
C ASP A 183 -18.41 -6.11 -1.02
N ALA A 184 -19.74 -6.14 -1.05
CA ALA A 184 -20.51 -7.37 -0.95
C ALA A 184 -20.06 -8.40 -2.00
N THR A 185 -19.86 -7.97 -3.26
CA THR A 185 -19.38 -8.85 -4.33
C THR A 185 -18.00 -9.44 -4.02
N LYS A 186 -17.06 -8.63 -3.54
CA LYS A 186 -15.71 -9.11 -3.15
C LYS A 186 -15.79 -10.15 -2.03
N VAL A 187 -16.61 -9.88 -1.02
CA VAL A 187 -16.81 -10.78 0.11
C VAL A 187 -17.46 -12.10 -0.32
N ILE A 188 -18.51 -12.05 -1.14
CA ILE A 188 -19.17 -13.26 -1.68
C ILE A 188 -18.15 -14.14 -2.43
N LEU A 189 -17.31 -13.54 -3.26
CA LEU A 189 -16.30 -14.26 -4.03
C LEU A 189 -15.21 -14.85 -3.14
N SER A 190 -14.83 -14.16 -2.05
CA SER A 190 -13.80 -14.62 -1.13
C SER A 190 -14.19 -15.89 -0.36
N PHE A 191 -15.48 -16.19 -0.23
CA PHE A 191 -15.95 -17.41 0.44
C PHE A 191 -15.74 -18.67 -0.39
N ASN A 192 -15.60 -18.55 -1.70
CA ASN A 192 -15.52 -19.68 -2.62
C ASN A 192 -16.66 -20.71 -2.42
N ASN A 193 -17.83 -20.25 -1.97
CA ASN A 193 -19.01 -21.04 -1.72
C ASN A 193 -19.98 -20.91 -2.90
N LYS A 194 -20.07 -21.96 -3.72
CA LYS A 194 -20.86 -21.94 -4.96
C LYS A 194 -22.35 -21.66 -4.72
N GLU A 195 -22.93 -22.20 -3.68
CA GLU A 195 -24.37 -22.01 -3.40
C GLU A 195 -24.65 -20.58 -2.94
N LEU A 196 -23.78 -20.01 -2.14
CA LEU A 196 -23.87 -18.60 -1.75
C LEU A 196 -23.74 -17.68 -2.98
N ILE A 197 -22.75 -17.95 -3.85
CA ILE A 197 -22.54 -17.19 -5.09
C ILE A 197 -23.79 -17.30 -5.98
N LYS A 198 -24.37 -18.48 -6.16
CA LYS A 198 -25.61 -18.69 -6.92
C LYS A 198 -26.76 -17.86 -6.34
N LYS A 199 -26.96 -17.93 -5.03
CA LYS A 199 -28.01 -17.18 -4.31
C LYS A 199 -27.96 -15.68 -4.60
N TYR A 200 -26.77 -15.08 -4.54
CA TYR A 200 -26.62 -13.64 -4.72
C TYR A 200 -26.53 -13.21 -6.18
N SER A 201 -26.05 -14.06 -7.08
CA SER A 201 -25.86 -13.70 -8.50
C SER A 201 -27.15 -13.29 -9.23
N LEU A 202 -28.29 -13.79 -8.78
CA LEU A 202 -29.60 -13.48 -9.38
C LEU A 202 -30.31 -12.28 -8.74
N GLN A 203 -29.84 -11.81 -7.60
CA GLN A 203 -30.45 -10.66 -6.93
C GLN A 203 -30.30 -9.37 -7.76
N LYS A 204 -31.33 -8.51 -7.71
CA LYS A 204 -31.37 -7.27 -8.48
C LYS A 204 -30.23 -6.30 -8.16
N ARG A 205 -29.82 -6.22 -6.89
CA ARG A 205 -28.73 -5.35 -6.45
C ARG A 205 -27.39 -5.68 -7.13
N PHE A 206 -27.16 -6.95 -7.48
CA PHE A 206 -25.92 -7.41 -8.11
C PHE A 206 -25.94 -7.42 -9.64
N THR A 207 -26.92 -6.78 -10.27
CA THR A 207 -27.03 -6.76 -11.74
C THR A 207 -25.73 -6.33 -12.43
N LYS A 208 -25.03 -5.33 -11.89
CA LYS A 208 -23.75 -4.85 -12.41
C LYS A 208 -22.62 -5.87 -12.30
N TYR A 209 -22.65 -6.72 -11.28
CA TYR A 209 -21.61 -7.70 -10.95
C TYR A 209 -21.99 -9.14 -11.33
N ARG A 210 -23.19 -9.32 -11.89
CA ARG A 210 -23.79 -10.65 -12.16
C ARG A 210 -22.89 -11.55 -12.99
N SER A 211 -22.30 -11.04 -14.08
CA SER A 211 -21.42 -11.84 -14.92
C SER A 211 -20.26 -12.41 -14.10
N LYS A 212 -19.63 -11.58 -13.26
CA LYS A 212 -18.53 -11.98 -12.39
C LYS A 212 -18.94 -13.02 -11.35
N LEU A 213 -20.10 -12.87 -10.74
CA LEU A 213 -20.62 -13.86 -9.78
C LEU A 213 -20.98 -15.18 -10.46
N VAL A 214 -21.66 -15.12 -11.60
CA VAL A 214 -22.05 -16.32 -12.34
C VAL A 214 -20.83 -17.09 -12.85
N SER A 215 -19.81 -16.43 -13.39
CA SER A 215 -18.59 -17.11 -13.85
C SER A 215 -17.83 -17.77 -12.70
N ALA A 216 -17.77 -17.12 -11.53
CA ALA A 216 -17.06 -17.63 -10.36
C ALA A 216 -17.67 -18.91 -9.75
N THR A 217 -18.89 -19.30 -10.17
CA THR A 217 -19.45 -20.61 -9.76
C THR A 217 -18.68 -21.78 -10.33
N ASN A 218 -17.99 -21.58 -11.46
CA ASN A 218 -17.33 -22.64 -12.23
C ASN A 218 -18.26 -23.87 -12.45
N ASP A 219 -19.57 -23.60 -12.65
CA ASP A 219 -20.61 -24.59 -12.89
C ASP A 219 -21.20 -24.36 -14.28
N PRO A 220 -20.77 -25.12 -15.31
CA PRO A 220 -21.21 -24.93 -16.69
C PRO A 220 -22.73 -25.04 -16.87
N THR A 221 -23.38 -25.89 -16.09
CA THR A 221 -24.85 -26.08 -16.16
C THR A 221 -25.55 -24.80 -15.66
N TYR A 222 -25.15 -24.32 -14.51
CA TYR A 222 -25.71 -23.09 -13.94
C TYR A 222 -25.43 -21.87 -14.83
N ILE A 223 -24.21 -21.74 -15.32
CA ILE A 223 -23.82 -20.65 -16.23
C ILE A 223 -24.72 -20.65 -17.49
N LYS A 224 -24.97 -21.83 -18.11
CA LYS A 224 -25.85 -21.94 -19.25
C LYS A 224 -27.31 -21.59 -18.93
N GLU A 225 -27.81 -21.99 -17.80
CA GLU A 225 -29.18 -21.68 -17.35
C GLU A 225 -29.36 -20.17 -17.18
N VAL A 226 -28.45 -19.52 -16.46
CA VAL A 226 -28.49 -18.06 -16.22
C VAL A 226 -28.30 -17.30 -17.53
N PHE A 227 -27.40 -17.74 -18.41
CA PHE A 227 -27.20 -17.14 -19.73
C PHE A 227 -28.48 -17.17 -20.58
N LYS A 228 -29.20 -18.27 -20.55
CA LYS A 228 -30.48 -18.43 -21.31
C LYS A 228 -31.60 -17.60 -20.68
N SER A 229 -31.66 -17.56 -19.35
CA SER A 229 -32.74 -16.87 -18.62
C SER A 229 -32.67 -15.34 -18.73
N ILE A 230 -31.48 -14.77 -18.87
CA ILE A 230 -31.25 -13.32 -18.90
C ILE A 230 -30.95 -12.85 -20.33
N ASN A 231 -31.96 -12.34 -21.03
CA ASN A 231 -31.83 -11.87 -22.41
C ASN A 231 -31.34 -10.39 -22.47
N VAL A 232 -30.15 -10.14 -21.92
CA VAL A 232 -29.49 -8.82 -21.96
C VAL A 232 -28.13 -8.98 -22.62
N ASN A 233 -27.94 -8.45 -23.81
CA ASN A 233 -26.69 -8.61 -24.59
C ASN A 233 -25.46 -8.19 -23.79
N LYS A 234 -25.48 -7.06 -23.09
CA LYS A 234 -24.36 -6.60 -22.27
C LYS A 234 -23.96 -7.62 -21.21
N PHE A 235 -24.93 -8.27 -20.54
CA PHE A 235 -24.65 -9.33 -19.58
C PHE A 235 -24.03 -10.55 -20.26
N ARG A 236 -24.63 -11.00 -21.38
CA ARG A 236 -24.19 -12.18 -22.12
C ARG A 236 -22.76 -12.03 -22.63
N VAL A 237 -22.45 -10.90 -23.24
CA VAL A 237 -21.10 -10.59 -23.75
C VAL A 237 -20.08 -10.54 -22.61
N ASN A 238 -20.41 -9.82 -21.53
CA ASN A 238 -19.52 -9.75 -20.38
C ASN A 238 -19.28 -11.13 -19.74
N LEU A 239 -20.30 -11.99 -19.69
CA LEU A 239 -20.15 -13.34 -19.16
C LEU A 239 -19.21 -14.19 -20.04
N ILE A 240 -19.42 -14.18 -21.36
CA ILE A 240 -18.55 -14.89 -22.32
C ILE A 240 -17.11 -14.39 -22.19
N ALA A 241 -16.90 -13.08 -22.10
CA ALA A 241 -15.56 -12.49 -22.04
C ALA A 241 -14.73 -12.94 -20.85
N ILE A 242 -15.37 -13.14 -19.68
CA ILE A 242 -14.65 -13.45 -18.42
C ILE A 242 -14.55 -14.94 -18.10
N LEU A 243 -15.19 -15.83 -18.89
CA LEU A 243 -15.05 -17.28 -18.71
C LEU A 243 -13.64 -17.74 -19.11
N GLU A 244 -13.10 -18.71 -18.39
CA GLU A 244 -11.82 -19.33 -18.73
C GLU A 244 -12.00 -20.55 -19.66
N ASP A 245 -13.13 -21.27 -19.55
CA ASP A 245 -13.45 -22.44 -20.35
C ASP A 245 -13.80 -22.07 -21.80
N THR A 246 -12.89 -22.35 -22.71
CA THR A 246 -12.98 -22.06 -24.16
C THR A 246 -14.14 -22.78 -24.83
N ASN A 247 -14.47 -24.01 -24.40
CA ASN A 247 -15.57 -24.77 -24.98
C ASN A 247 -16.91 -24.16 -24.55
N LEU A 248 -17.02 -23.80 -23.26
CA LEU A 248 -18.21 -23.12 -22.74
C LEU A 248 -18.38 -21.74 -23.39
N LYS A 249 -17.30 -20.98 -23.57
CA LYS A 249 -17.33 -19.72 -24.36
C LYS A 249 -17.94 -19.91 -25.73
N ARG A 250 -17.45 -20.91 -26.48
CA ARG A 250 -17.93 -21.20 -27.84
C ARG A 250 -19.41 -21.57 -27.85
N GLU A 251 -19.82 -22.48 -26.95
CA GLU A 251 -21.23 -22.87 -26.82
C GLU A 251 -22.14 -21.68 -26.51
N LEU A 252 -21.76 -20.81 -25.58
CA LEU A 252 -22.56 -19.64 -25.22
C LEU A 252 -22.60 -18.61 -26.35
N THR A 253 -21.51 -18.47 -27.11
CA THR A 253 -21.44 -17.56 -28.26
C THR A 253 -22.40 -18.04 -29.37
N GLU A 254 -22.49 -19.36 -29.58
CA GLU A 254 -23.46 -19.95 -30.56
C GLU A 254 -24.92 -19.67 -30.18
N LEU A 255 -25.21 -19.46 -28.88
CA LEU A 255 -26.56 -19.13 -28.41
C LEU A 255 -26.94 -17.65 -28.56
N LEU A 256 -26.02 -16.78 -29.00
CA LEU A 256 -26.33 -15.37 -29.24
C LEU A 256 -27.23 -15.22 -30.50
N SER A 257 -28.24 -14.38 -30.36
CA SER A 257 -29.17 -14.06 -31.47
C SER A 257 -28.62 -13.00 -32.44
N ASP A 258 -27.67 -12.20 -32.01
CA ASP A 258 -27.05 -11.14 -32.82
C ASP A 258 -25.91 -11.74 -33.67
N ALA A 259 -26.14 -11.82 -35.00
CA ALA A 259 -25.21 -12.42 -35.94
C ALA A 259 -23.85 -11.66 -36.00
N ASN A 260 -23.85 -10.34 -35.87
CA ASN A 260 -22.61 -9.57 -35.91
C ASN A 260 -21.80 -9.78 -34.62
N LEU A 261 -22.50 -9.78 -33.48
CA LEU A 261 -21.89 -10.04 -32.18
C LEU A 261 -21.37 -11.47 -32.08
N LYS A 262 -22.14 -12.42 -32.61
CA LYS A 262 -21.74 -13.83 -32.72
C LYS A 262 -20.50 -13.98 -33.60
N SER A 263 -20.49 -13.39 -34.79
CA SER A 263 -19.35 -13.43 -35.71
C SER A 263 -18.10 -12.79 -35.11
N TYR A 264 -18.25 -11.69 -34.34
CA TYR A 264 -17.17 -11.02 -33.64
C TYR A 264 -16.55 -11.92 -32.56
N LEU A 265 -17.38 -12.58 -31.74
CA LEU A 265 -16.91 -13.44 -30.64
C LEU A 265 -16.38 -14.80 -31.14
N LEU A 266 -16.87 -15.31 -32.28
CA LEU A 266 -16.36 -16.55 -32.91
C LEU A 266 -15.11 -16.35 -33.78
N SER A 267 -14.82 -15.11 -34.20
CA SER A 267 -13.59 -14.80 -34.93
C SER A 267 -12.38 -14.75 -33.99
N ASN A 268 -12.01 -15.89 -33.41
CA ASN A 268 -10.71 -16.19 -32.81
C ASN A 268 -10.14 -15.12 -31.85
N GLU A 269 -10.94 -14.60 -30.90
CA GLU A 269 -10.49 -13.63 -29.92
C GLU A 269 -9.22 -14.11 -29.17
N GLU A 270 -9.20 -15.39 -28.82
CA GLU A 270 -8.07 -15.99 -28.11
C GLU A 270 -6.83 -16.15 -29.02
N THR A 271 -7.02 -16.53 -30.28
CA THR A 271 -5.92 -16.65 -31.25
C THR A 271 -5.39 -15.28 -31.66
N ILE A 272 -6.28 -14.27 -31.78
CA ILE A 272 -5.88 -12.89 -32.07
C ILE A 272 -5.15 -12.30 -30.88
N LEU A 273 -5.67 -12.48 -29.66
CA LEU A 273 -5.03 -11.97 -28.44
C LEU A 273 -3.67 -12.63 -28.22
N ASN A 274 -3.58 -13.96 -28.34
CA ASN A 274 -2.32 -14.70 -28.20
C ASN A 274 -1.28 -14.32 -29.26
N ASN A 275 -1.71 -13.99 -30.47
CA ASN A 275 -0.82 -13.49 -31.53
C ASN A 275 -0.41 -12.02 -31.34
N LEU A 276 -1.14 -11.26 -30.53
CA LEU A 276 -0.85 -9.86 -30.22
C LEU A 276 0.00 -9.70 -28.95
N ILE A 277 0.10 -10.74 -28.12
CA ILE A 277 0.86 -10.68 -26.87
C ILE A 277 2.36 -10.71 -27.16
N THR A 278 3.04 -9.67 -26.74
CA THR A 278 4.51 -9.57 -26.74
C THR A 278 5.01 -9.65 -25.29
N PRO A 279 5.51 -10.81 -24.83
CA PRO A 279 5.92 -10.99 -23.45
C PRO A 279 7.06 -10.04 -23.05
N VAL A 280 6.98 -9.55 -21.82
CA VAL A 280 8.09 -8.87 -21.16
C VAL A 280 9.09 -9.90 -20.68
N THR A 281 10.37 -9.62 -20.85
CA THR A 281 11.45 -10.49 -20.37
C THR A 281 11.97 -10.04 -19.00
N ALA A 282 12.55 -10.96 -18.23
CA ALA A 282 13.18 -10.62 -16.96
C ALA A 282 14.33 -9.60 -17.12
N SER A 283 15.01 -9.60 -18.27
CA SER A 283 16.06 -8.61 -18.56
C SER A 283 15.50 -7.20 -18.78
N GLU A 284 14.30 -7.07 -19.33
CA GLU A 284 13.62 -5.77 -19.47
C GLU A 284 13.17 -5.22 -18.13
N LEU A 285 12.70 -6.07 -17.23
CA LEU A 285 12.33 -5.65 -15.86
C LEU A 285 13.53 -5.13 -15.06
N GLY A 286 14.74 -5.59 -15.37
CA GLY A 286 15.95 -5.26 -14.63
C GLY A 286 16.03 -5.99 -13.28
N LYS A 287 17.04 -5.65 -12.48
CA LYS A 287 17.32 -6.31 -11.19
C LYS A 287 16.78 -5.55 -9.98
N THR A 288 16.54 -4.24 -10.12
CA THR A 288 15.91 -3.47 -9.05
C THR A 288 14.43 -3.78 -9.04
N GLU A 289 13.97 -4.40 -7.97
CA GLU A 289 12.57 -4.73 -7.77
C GLU A 289 11.76 -3.49 -7.39
N VAL A 290 10.49 -3.48 -7.76
CA VAL A 290 9.49 -2.52 -7.32
C VAL A 290 8.54 -3.24 -6.38
N ASP A 291 8.21 -2.65 -5.24
CA ASP A 291 7.29 -3.24 -4.26
C ASP A 291 5.95 -3.56 -4.91
N ASN A 292 5.51 -4.80 -4.79
CA ASN A 292 4.27 -5.31 -5.38
C ASN A 292 2.98 -4.65 -4.84
N LYS A 293 3.08 -3.91 -3.75
CA LYS A 293 1.97 -3.11 -3.20
C LYS A 293 1.74 -1.81 -3.98
N ILE A 294 2.71 -1.39 -4.78
CA ILE A 294 2.58 -0.20 -5.61
C ILE A 294 1.63 -0.50 -6.76
N THR A 295 0.60 0.34 -6.88
CA THR A 295 -0.31 0.31 -8.03
C THR A 295 0.06 1.42 -9.02
N ILE A 296 -0.07 1.10 -10.30
CA ILE A 296 0.38 1.92 -11.43
C ILE A 296 -0.79 2.15 -12.37
N GLY A 297 -0.89 3.36 -12.89
CA GLY A 297 -1.75 3.71 -14.02
C GLY A 297 -0.95 4.50 -15.05
N VAL A 298 -1.28 4.33 -16.31
CA VAL A 298 -0.62 5.03 -17.42
C VAL A 298 -1.67 5.69 -18.31
N GLU A 299 -1.48 6.95 -18.63
CA GLU A 299 -2.22 7.67 -19.67
C GLU A 299 -1.27 7.93 -20.83
N LEU A 300 -1.55 7.32 -22.00
CA LEU A 300 -0.75 7.48 -23.21
C LEU A 300 -1.51 8.37 -24.19
N GLU A 301 -0.93 9.52 -24.52
CA GLU A 301 -1.42 10.34 -25.62
C GLU A 301 -0.64 9.98 -26.90
N CYS A 302 -1.37 9.68 -27.97
CA CYS A 302 -0.76 9.34 -29.26
C CYS A 302 -1.62 9.84 -30.44
N CYS A 303 -0.98 9.99 -31.59
CA CYS A 303 -1.57 10.49 -32.81
C CYS A 303 -1.71 9.37 -33.85
N ASN A 304 -2.78 9.43 -34.65
CA ASN A 304 -2.89 8.64 -35.88
C ASN A 304 -3.66 9.43 -36.92
N LYS A 305 -3.19 9.42 -38.16
CA LYS A 305 -3.87 10.09 -39.28
C LYS A 305 -5.05 9.28 -39.84
N GLU A 306 -5.08 7.97 -39.59
CA GLU A 306 -6.06 7.02 -40.12
C GLU A 306 -6.83 6.33 -38.98
N ILE A 307 -7.54 7.12 -38.19
CA ILE A 307 -8.23 6.65 -36.97
C ILE A 307 -9.25 5.53 -37.22
N ASP A 308 -9.72 5.31 -38.44
CA ASP A 308 -10.84 4.41 -38.73
C ASP A 308 -10.47 2.93 -38.98
N ASN A 309 -9.18 2.56 -39.00
CA ASN A 309 -8.73 1.19 -39.31
C ASN A 309 -8.44 0.31 -38.07
N TYR A 310 -9.28 0.39 -37.07
CA TYR A 310 -9.09 -0.18 -35.74
C TYR A 310 -9.38 -1.68 -35.55
N THR A 311 -9.82 -2.41 -36.56
CA THR A 311 -10.42 -3.75 -36.33
C THR A 311 -9.52 -4.75 -35.62
N LYS A 312 -8.18 -4.71 -35.84
CA LYS A 312 -7.24 -5.58 -35.12
C LYS A 312 -6.84 -5.06 -33.72
N THR A 313 -6.87 -3.75 -33.55
CA THR A 313 -6.52 -3.07 -32.29
C THR A 313 -7.61 -3.15 -31.24
N LYS A 314 -8.85 -3.36 -31.65
CA LYS A 314 -10.02 -3.33 -30.76
C LYS A 314 -9.95 -4.33 -29.60
N THR A 315 -9.48 -5.53 -29.86
CA THR A 315 -9.45 -6.59 -28.85
C THR A 315 -8.50 -6.26 -27.70
N LEU A 316 -7.30 -5.76 -28.02
CA LEU A 316 -6.35 -5.34 -26.98
C LEU A 316 -6.77 -4.01 -26.33
N LEU A 317 -7.31 -3.07 -27.13
CA LEU A 317 -7.83 -1.80 -26.63
C LEU A 317 -9.06 -1.96 -25.71
N ASN A 318 -9.78 -3.08 -25.75
CA ASN A 318 -10.85 -3.37 -24.79
C ASN A 318 -10.37 -3.51 -23.35
N HIS A 319 -9.07 -3.74 -23.13
CA HIS A 319 -8.47 -3.76 -21.80
C HIS A 319 -8.11 -2.35 -21.30
N PHE A 320 -8.15 -1.34 -22.17
CA PHE A 320 -7.81 0.05 -21.90
C PHE A 320 -9.01 0.96 -22.13
N ASP A 321 -9.07 2.08 -21.40
CA ASP A 321 -10.06 3.14 -21.68
C ASP A 321 -9.50 4.08 -22.74
N VAL A 322 -10.20 4.21 -23.87
CA VAL A 322 -9.74 5.00 -25.03
C VAL A 322 -10.67 6.17 -25.25
N LYS A 323 -10.10 7.37 -25.23
CA LYS A 323 -10.82 8.62 -25.44
C LYS A 323 -10.20 9.45 -26.56
N ARG A 324 -11.03 10.23 -27.24
CA ARG A 324 -10.53 11.30 -28.09
C ARG A 324 -9.96 12.43 -27.21
N ASP A 325 -8.73 12.81 -27.46
CA ASP A 325 -8.17 14.03 -26.87
C ASP A 325 -8.11 15.16 -27.91
N THR A 326 -8.87 16.20 -27.64
CA THR A 326 -8.93 17.39 -28.52
C THR A 326 -7.70 18.30 -28.39
N THR A 327 -6.86 18.09 -27.39
CA THR A 327 -5.60 18.83 -27.18
C THR A 327 -4.46 18.25 -27.99
N VAL A 328 -4.59 17.01 -28.45
CA VAL A 328 -3.63 16.29 -29.28
C VAL A 328 -4.11 16.27 -30.74
N ARG A 329 -3.23 16.55 -31.70
CA ARG A 329 -3.58 16.55 -33.12
C ARG A 329 -3.99 15.17 -33.60
N SER A 330 -5.27 15.01 -34.00
CA SER A 330 -5.83 13.70 -34.36
C SER A 330 -5.51 12.61 -33.35
N GLY A 331 -5.62 12.97 -32.06
CA GLY A 331 -5.07 12.20 -30.97
C GLY A 331 -6.08 11.39 -30.21
N LEU A 332 -5.54 10.41 -29.54
CA LEU A 332 -6.20 9.57 -28.55
C LEU A 332 -5.45 9.66 -27.22
N GLU A 333 -6.20 9.61 -26.16
CA GLU A 333 -5.75 9.26 -24.82
C GLU A 333 -6.14 7.82 -24.53
N ILE A 334 -5.16 7.00 -24.20
CA ILE A 334 -5.34 5.60 -23.84
C ILE A 334 -4.95 5.44 -22.38
N THR A 335 -5.92 5.12 -21.53
CA THR A 335 -5.72 4.97 -20.08
C THR A 335 -5.70 3.49 -19.72
N SER A 336 -4.65 3.05 -19.02
CA SER A 336 -4.54 1.67 -18.55
C SER A 336 -5.52 1.38 -17.41
N PRO A 337 -5.86 0.10 -17.18
CA PRO A 337 -6.40 -0.33 -15.89
C PRO A 337 -5.39 -0.05 -14.77
N ILE A 338 -5.81 -0.25 -13.51
CA ILE A 338 -4.89 -0.27 -12.38
C ILE A 338 -4.03 -1.53 -12.49
N MET A 339 -2.71 -1.35 -12.55
CA MET A 339 -1.71 -2.39 -12.75
C MET A 339 -0.78 -2.49 -11.54
N HIS A 340 -0.03 -3.58 -11.46
CA HIS A 340 1.16 -3.74 -10.62
C HIS A 340 2.41 -3.84 -11.49
N TYR A 341 3.58 -3.64 -10.89
CA TYR A 341 4.85 -3.81 -11.60
C TYR A 341 5.20 -5.31 -11.67
N ASP A 342 4.51 -6.04 -12.52
CA ASP A 342 4.67 -7.48 -12.72
C ASP A 342 4.68 -7.87 -14.21
N MET A 343 5.09 -9.11 -14.47
CA MET A 343 5.22 -9.63 -15.84
C MET A 343 3.91 -9.58 -16.62
N GLU A 344 2.79 -9.87 -15.98
CA GLU A 344 1.48 -9.97 -16.64
C GLU A 344 0.99 -8.60 -17.10
N ASN A 345 0.91 -7.66 -16.16
CA ASN A 345 0.45 -6.30 -16.45
C ASN A 345 1.36 -5.57 -17.44
N LEU A 346 2.68 -5.71 -17.27
CA LEU A 346 3.64 -5.07 -18.16
C LEU A 346 3.69 -5.73 -19.54
N THR A 347 3.40 -7.03 -19.65
CA THR A 347 3.21 -7.72 -20.95
C THR A 347 2.02 -7.14 -21.70
N LEU A 348 0.92 -6.87 -21.02
CA LEU A 348 -0.24 -6.23 -21.65
C LEU A 348 0.11 -4.82 -22.18
N LEU A 349 0.84 -4.04 -21.38
CA LEU A 349 1.27 -2.69 -21.77
C LEU A 349 2.28 -2.72 -22.93
N LYS A 350 3.23 -3.67 -22.93
CA LYS A 350 4.18 -3.88 -24.03
C LYS A 350 3.47 -4.22 -25.33
N SER A 351 2.51 -5.16 -25.23
CA SER A 351 1.70 -5.58 -26.37
C SER A 351 0.91 -4.41 -26.96
N LEU A 352 0.37 -3.52 -26.12
CA LEU A 352 -0.27 -2.30 -26.58
C LEU A 352 0.72 -1.40 -27.33
N CYS A 353 1.91 -1.16 -26.78
CA CYS A 353 2.92 -0.31 -27.41
C CYS A 353 3.33 -0.84 -28.81
N GLU A 354 3.58 -2.15 -28.91
CA GLU A 354 3.94 -2.78 -30.18
C GLU A 354 2.79 -2.69 -31.19
N LEU A 355 1.56 -2.95 -30.75
CA LEU A 355 0.38 -2.84 -31.59
C LEU A 355 0.16 -1.41 -32.10
N LEU A 356 0.36 -0.41 -31.26
CA LEU A 356 0.27 0.98 -31.66
C LEU A 356 1.32 1.31 -32.73
N LYS A 357 2.57 0.85 -32.57
CA LYS A 357 3.63 1.01 -33.59
C LYS A 357 3.28 0.34 -34.91
N GLU A 358 2.82 -0.91 -34.88
CA GLU A 358 2.40 -1.67 -36.07
C GLU A 358 1.29 -0.95 -36.85
N ASN A 359 0.38 -0.31 -36.14
CA ASN A 359 -0.73 0.44 -36.72
C ASN A 359 -0.39 1.92 -37.00
N LYS A 360 0.91 2.24 -37.06
CA LYS A 360 1.43 3.56 -37.45
C LYS A 360 0.98 4.72 -36.52
N PHE A 361 0.70 4.40 -35.28
CA PHE A 361 0.59 5.44 -34.26
C PHE A 361 1.96 6.06 -34.01
N TYR A 362 1.96 7.32 -33.68
CA TYR A 362 3.19 8.05 -33.36
C TYR A 362 2.90 9.06 -32.24
N THR A 363 3.93 9.55 -31.64
CA THR A 363 3.87 10.65 -30.68
C THR A 363 4.59 11.86 -31.21
N ASP A 364 4.04 13.03 -31.00
CA ASP A 364 4.67 14.29 -31.33
C ASP A 364 4.75 15.23 -30.09
N THR A 365 5.16 16.46 -30.30
CA THR A 365 5.31 17.46 -29.23
C THR A 365 3.98 17.88 -28.58
N SER A 366 2.84 17.45 -29.09
CA SER A 366 1.53 17.68 -28.46
C SER A 366 1.16 16.59 -27.45
N CYS A 367 1.79 15.40 -27.55
CA CYS A 367 1.46 14.24 -26.75
C CYS A 367 2.15 14.27 -25.37
N GLY A 368 1.37 14.02 -24.32
CA GLY A 368 1.85 13.78 -22.96
C GLY A 368 1.77 12.30 -22.59
N GLY A 369 2.60 11.92 -21.61
CA GLY A 369 2.52 10.61 -20.97
C GLY A 369 2.42 10.80 -19.47
N HIS A 370 1.31 10.39 -18.88
CA HIS A 370 1.11 10.56 -17.44
C HIS A 370 1.28 9.23 -16.73
N ILE A 371 2.09 9.23 -15.68
CA ILE A 371 2.28 8.06 -14.82
C ILE A 371 1.60 8.32 -13.50
N HIS A 372 0.66 7.46 -13.15
CA HIS A 372 -0.08 7.49 -11.92
C HIS A 372 0.43 6.40 -10.98
N ILE A 373 0.78 6.77 -9.75
CA ILE A 373 1.15 5.82 -8.71
C ILE A 373 0.13 5.91 -7.59
N GLY A 374 -0.35 4.77 -7.10
CA GLY A 374 -1.36 4.73 -6.05
C GLY A 374 -0.92 5.46 -4.79
N SER A 375 -1.69 6.46 -4.36
CA SER A 375 -1.40 7.25 -3.16
C SER A 375 -1.58 6.47 -1.86
N ASN A 376 -2.29 5.36 -1.90
CA ASN A 376 -2.51 4.46 -0.77
C ASN A 376 -1.25 3.70 -0.33
N TYR A 377 -0.16 3.79 -1.09
CA TYR A 377 1.16 3.30 -0.67
C TYR A 377 1.74 4.16 0.46
N PHE A 378 1.45 5.44 0.49
CA PHE A 378 1.83 6.35 1.55
C PHE A 378 0.89 6.22 2.75
N THR A 379 1.45 6.11 3.94
CA THR A 379 0.72 5.89 5.18
C THR A 379 0.79 7.08 6.13
N THR A 380 1.77 7.98 5.94
CA THR A 380 2.02 9.11 6.82
C THR A 380 2.27 10.40 6.03
N LYS A 381 2.13 11.54 6.70
CA LYS A 381 2.47 12.85 6.12
C LYS A 381 3.96 12.98 5.77
N GLU A 382 4.79 12.28 6.52
CA GLU A 382 6.23 12.25 6.34
C GLU A 382 6.63 11.58 5.03
N ASP A 383 5.85 10.63 4.54
CA ASP A 383 6.05 10.00 3.21
C ASP A 383 5.90 11.05 2.11
N TYR A 384 4.87 11.91 2.19
CA TYR A 384 4.68 13.02 1.25
C TYR A 384 5.76 14.08 1.37
N LEU A 385 6.18 14.42 2.58
CA LEU A 385 7.30 15.34 2.79
C LEU A 385 8.58 14.82 2.17
N MET A 386 8.88 13.54 2.36
CA MET A 386 10.06 12.91 1.78
C MET A 386 10.01 12.92 0.25
N LEU A 387 8.85 12.61 -0.35
CA LEU A 387 8.65 12.74 -1.79
C LEU A 387 8.92 14.18 -2.27
N LEU A 388 8.39 15.17 -1.57
CA LEU A 388 8.58 16.57 -1.95
C LEU A 388 10.05 16.99 -1.85
N TYR A 389 10.77 16.54 -0.82
CA TYR A 389 12.20 16.82 -0.68
C TYR A 389 13.01 16.19 -1.82
N LEU A 390 12.80 14.92 -2.14
CA LEU A 390 13.47 14.24 -3.25
C LEU A 390 13.13 14.90 -4.59
N TYR A 391 11.86 15.15 -4.82
CA TYR A 391 11.38 15.77 -6.04
C TYR A 391 11.94 17.17 -6.23
N ASN A 392 11.82 18.04 -5.23
CA ASN A 392 12.26 19.44 -5.31
C ASN A 392 13.77 19.57 -5.54
N ASN A 393 14.57 18.68 -4.94
CA ASN A 393 16.01 18.67 -5.16
C ASN A 393 16.40 18.23 -6.58
N CYS A 394 15.58 17.40 -7.23
CA CYS A 394 15.87 16.77 -8.50
C CYS A 394 14.88 17.13 -9.62
N GLU A 395 13.99 18.11 -9.43
CA GLU A 395 12.93 18.43 -10.41
C GLU A 395 13.49 18.66 -11.81
N GLU A 396 14.53 19.49 -11.99
CA GLU A 396 15.18 19.72 -13.28
C GLU A 396 15.72 18.42 -13.89
N ILE A 397 16.35 17.60 -13.07
CA ILE A 397 16.93 16.32 -13.49
C ILE A 397 15.84 15.38 -13.97
N LEU A 398 14.72 15.30 -13.24
CA LEU A 398 13.58 14.46 -13.60
C LEU A 398 12.96 14.89 -14.93
N TYR A 399 12.85 16.19 -15.19
CA TYR A 399 12.40 16.69 -16.50
C TYR A 399 13.33 16.30 -17.64
N TYR A 400 14.66 16.35 -17.44
CA TYR A 400 15.60 15.89 -18.48
C TYR A 400 15.57 14.38 -18.68
N ILE A 401 15.45 13.60 -17.62
CA ILE A 401 15.38 12.13 -17.71
C ILE A 401 14.13 11.67 -18.47
N THR A 402 13.02 12.38 -18.31
CA THR A 402 11.72 11.98 -18.87
C THR A 402 11.38 12.66 -20.18
N ASP A 403 12.20 13.62 -20.63
CA ASP A 403 12.05 14.24 -21.95
C ASP A 403 12.53 13.28 -23.04
N ARG A 404 11.89 13.34 -24.21
CA ARG A 404 12.26 12.57 -25.38
C ARG A 404 12.94 13.49 -26.39
N GLU A 405 14.22 13.39 -26.57
CA GLU A 405 14.93 14.15 -27.56
C GLU A 405 14.93 15.69 -27.44
N ASN A 406 16.05 16.18 -27.15
CA ASN A 406 16.56 17.52 -26.99
C ASN A 406 16.10 18.61 -28.01
N THR A 407 15.18 18.32 -28.92
CA THR A 407 15.01 19.20 -30.07
C THR A 407 13.77 20.04 -30.09
N LYS A 408 12.77 19.69 -29.27
CA LYS A 408 11.57 20.52 -29.19
C LYS A 408 10.95 20.32 -27.82
N LYS A 409 11.25 21.19 -26.88
CA LYS A 409 10.41 21.37 -25.70
C LYS A 409 8.97 21.18 -26.12
N ARG A 410 8.28 20.23 -25.49
CA ARG A 410 6.83 20.15 -25.58
C ARG A 410 6.30 21.56 -25.32
N PRO A 411 5.68 22.26 -26.30
CA PRO A 411 5.25 23.64 -26.12
C PRO A 411 4.26 23.79 -24.97
N SER A 412 3.72 22.67 -24.51
CA SER A 412 2.74 22.57 -23.44
C SER A 412 3.32 22.34 -22.05
N PHE A 413 4.65 22.17 -21.86
CA PHE A 413 5.24 22.04 -20.52
C PHE A 413 4.89 23.23 -19.62
N ASP A 414 5.02 24.45 -20.14
CA ASP A 414 4.72 25.66 -19.40
C ASP A 414 3.21 25.84 -19.11
N ARG A 415 2.36 24.97 -19.67
CA ARG A 415 0.92 25.00 -19.47
C ARG A 415 0.36 23.77 -18.78
N TYR A 416 0.80 22.56 -19.13
CA TYR A 416 0.18 21.30 -18.70
C TYR A 416 1.04 20.41 -17.81
N ALA A 417 2.31 20.77 -17.63
CA ALA A 417 3.25 20.09 -16.73
C ALA A 417 4.25 21.12 -16.17
N THR A 418 3.75 22.17 -15.54
CA THR A 418 4.57 23.25 -15.01
C THR A 418 5.40 22.77 -13.82
N LYS A 419 6.58 23.36 -13.63
CA LYS A 419 7.42 23.10 -12.47
C LYS A 419 6.70 23.48 -11.18
N SER A 420 6.92 22.74 -10.13
CA SER A 420 6.21 22.85 -8.86
C SER A 420 7.10 23.10 -7.65
N LYS A 421 8.42 23.03 -7.84
CA LYS A 421 9.42 23.17 -6.76
C LYS A 421 9.16 24.37 -5.86
N GLU A 422 8.99 25.57 -6.42
CA GLU A 422 8.81 26.80 -5.64
C GLU A 422 7.52 26.76 -4.78
N ALA A 423 6.42 26.26 -5.34
CA ALA A 423 5.17 26.14 -4.63
C ALA A 423 5.27 25.15 -3.45
N TYR A 424 5.96 24.03 -3.64
CA TYR A 424 6.12 23.03 -2.61
C TYR A 424 7.11 23.44 -1.52
N ILE A 425 8.19 24.14 -1.87
CA ILE A 425 9.12 24.72 -0.88
C ILE A 425 8.37 25.73 -0.02
N GLY A 426 7.65 26.69 -0.62
CA GLY A 426 6.87 27.66 0.12
C GLY A 426 5.89 27.02 1.10
N ALA A 427 5.21 25.94 0.68
CA ALA A 427 4.28 25.21 1.54
C ALA A 427 4.98 24.50 2.72
N ILE A 428 6.17 23.97 2.51
CA ILE A 428 6.98 23.35 3.57
C ILE A 428 7.41 24.44 4.57
N ASP A 429 7.90 25.57 4.08
CA ASP A 429 8.37 26.69 4.91
C ASP A 429 7.23 27.34 5.71
N GLU A 430 6.03 27.45 5.14
CA GLU A 430 4.81 27.87 5.83
C GLU A 430 4.30 26.86 6.88
N GLY A 431 4.91 25.70 6.97
CA GLY A 431 4.58 24.67 7.93
C GLY A 431 3.23 24.00 7.70
N LEU A 432 2.72 24.01 6.47
CA LEU A 432 1.42 23.39 6.14
C LEU A 432 1.38 21.89 6.47
N PHE A 433 2.53 21.22 6.43
CA PHE A 433 2.67 19.81 6.79
C PHE A 433 2.81 19.54 8.29
N LYS A 434 2.91 20.57 9.13
CA LYS A 434 2.98 20.42 10.61
C LYS A 434 1.62 20.26 11.27
N LYS A 435 0.51 20.39 10.53
CA LYS A 435 -0.84 20.31 11.08
C LYS A 435 -1.15 18.93 11.64
N GLU A 436 -1.77 18.90 12.82
CA GLU A 436 -2.12 17.64 13.52
C GLU A 436 -3.09 16.75 12.75
N ASN A 437 -3.98 17.35 11.94
CA ASN A 437 -5.00 16.63 11.17
C ASN A 437 -4.61 16.43 9.70
N PHE A 438 -3.31 16.36 9.37
CA PHE A 438 -2.83 16.27 8.00
C PHE A 438 -3.55 15.18 7.18
N ASN A 439 -3.69 13.97 7.72
CA ASN A 439 -4.35 12.86 7.00
C ASN A 439 -5.83 13.12 6.68
N LYS A 440 -6.52 13.95 7.46
CA LYS A 440 -7.90 14.37 7.19
C LYS A 440 -7.99 15.57 6.25
N GLU A 441 -6.95 16.38 6.19
CA GLU A 441 -6.92 17.64 5.45
C GLU A 441 -5.97 17.61 4.23
N ILE A 442 -5.36 16.46 3.94
CA ILE A 442 -4.29 16.32 2.92
C ILE A 442 -4.68 16.93 1.59
N THR A 443 -5.88 16.66 1.11
CA THR A 443 -6.40 17.21 -0.15
C THR A 443 -6.59 18.71 -0.08
N SER A 444 -7.10 19.21 1.04
CA SER A 444 -7.26 20.67 1.24
C SER A 444 -5.90 21.35 1.23
N ILE A 445 -4.89 20.75 1.83
CA ILE A 445 -3.52 21.26 1.85
C ILE A 445 -2.95 21.30 0.43
N PHE A 446 -3.01 20.19 -0.30
CA PHE A 446 -2.50 20.14 -1.67
C PHE A 446 -3.29 21.01 -2.65
N ASN A 447 -4.60 21.18 -2.46
CA ASN A 447 -5.39 22.12 -3.25
C ASN A 447 -5.03 23.59 -3.01
N LYS A 448 -4.57 23.95 -1.80
CA LYS A 448 -4.06 25.30 -1.52
C LYS A 448 -2.70 25.55 -2.18
N ILE A 449 -1.81 24.57 -2.12
CA ILE A 449 -0.48 24.64 -2.72
C ILE A 449 -0.58 24.64 -4.25
N ASN A 450 -1.51 23.86 -4.78
CA ASN A 450 -1.62 23.53 -6.18
C ASN A 450 -3.09 23.45 -6.62
N PRO A 451 -3.72 24.62 -6.86
CA PRO A 451 -5.15 24.67 -7.15
C PRO A 451 -5.53 24.04 -8.49
N ASP A 452 -4.58 23.94 -9.41
CA ASP A 452 -4.79 23.33 -10.72
C ASP A 452 -4.09 21.96 -10.86
N ARG A 453 -4.49 21.19 -11.87
CA ARG A 453 -3.93 19.85 -12.15
C ARG A 453 -2.69 19.86 -13.05
N TYR A 454 -2.19 21.04 -13.42
CA TYR A 454 -1.21 21.19 -14.51
C TYR A 454 0.24 21.27 -14.01
N ARG A 455 0.54 20.67 -12.85
CA ARG A 455 1.90 20.56 -12.32
C ARG A 455 2.56 19.25 -12.75
N GLY A 456 3.89 19.27 -12.90
CA GLY A 456 4.64 18.07 -13.22
C GLY A 456 4.48 16.96 -12.19
N LEU A 457 4.44 17.31 -10.90
CA LEU A 457 4.00 16.45 -9.81
C LEU A 457 2.63 16.94 -9.34
N ASN A 458 1.60 16.11 -9.46
CA ASN A 458 0.22 16.48 -9.21
C ASN A 458 -0.45 15.59 -8.17
N PHE A 459 -1.05 16.21 -7.15
CA PHE A 459 -1.73 15.55 -6.04
C PHE A 459 -3.26 15.66 -6.09
N LYS A 460 -3.83 16.14 -7.20
CA LYS A 460 -5.27 16.43 -7.31
C LYS A 460 -6.17 15.22 -7.07
N ASN A 461 -5.67 14.03 -7.30
CA ASN A 461 -6.42 12.77 -7.25
C ASN A 461 -6.15 11.93 -5.99
N ILE A 462 -5.43 12.43 -4.99
CA ILE A 462 -5.01 11.60 -3.84
C ILE A 462 -6.18 11.11 -2.97
N ASP A 463 -7.28 11.83 -2.92
CA ASP A 463 -8.51 11.46 -2.21
C ASP A 463 -9.68 11.13 -3.13
N SER A 464 -9.43 11.01 -4.43
CA SER A 464 -10.46 10.62 -5.39
C SER A 464 -11.00 9.24 -5.06
N LEU A 465 -12.33 9.11 -4.99
CA LEU A 465 -12.98 7.82 -4.74
C LEU A 465 -12.65 6.75 -5.79
N THR A 466 -12.20 7.16 -6.97
CA THR A 466 -11.95 6.27 -8.11
C THR A 466 -10.50 6.19 -8.56
N LYS A 467 -9.69 7.22 -8.29
CA LYS A 467 -8.30 7.28 -8.78
C LYS A 467 -7.28 7.04 -7.66
N GLN A 468 -7.32 7.80 -6.56
CA GLN A 468 -6.39 7.71 -5.42
C GLN A 468 -4.94 7.64 -5.86
N THR A 469 -4.46 8.61 -6.65
CA THR A 469 -3.14 8.58 -7.25
C THR A 469 -2.36 9.85 -7.06
N ILE A 470 -1.03 9.71 -7.02
CA ILE A 470 -0.03 10.75 -7.26
C ILE A 470 0.33 10.66 -8.73
N GLU A 471 0.22 11.76 -9.46
CA GLU A 471 0.39 11.81 -10.91
C GLU A 471 1.67 12.55 -11.28
N PHE A 472 2.49 11.93 -12.13
CA PHE A 472 3.68 12.52 -12.75
C PHE A 472 3.35 12.86 -14.20
N ARG A 473 3.29 14.15 -14.51
CA ARG A 473 2.86 14.68 -15.82
C ARG A 473 4.00 15.13 -16.72
N MET A 474 5.23 15.09 -16.23
CA MET A 474 6.40 15.53 -16.97
C MET A 474 6.83 14.62 -18.13
N PRO A 475 6.56 13.30 -18.14
CA PRO A 475 6.92 12.49 -19.30
C PRO A 475 6.23 12.96 -20.58
N ASN A 476 6.94 12.88 -21.69
CA ASN A 476 6.35 13.02 -23.02
C ASN A 476 5.47 11.79 -23.35
N GLY A 477 4.56 11.95 -24.28
CA GLY A 477 3.81 10.82 -24.84
C GLY A 477 4.80 9.82 -25.45
N GLU A 478 4.67 8.55 -25.07
CA GLU A 478 5.62 7.51 -25.46
C GLU A 478 4.91 6.20 -25.78
N ILE A 479 5.15 5.70 -26.99
CA ILE A 479 4.69 4.36 -27.43
C ILE A 479 5.85 3.37 -27.58
N ASP A 480 7.10 3.79 -27.28
CA ASP A 480 8.19 2.85 -27.08
C ASP A 480 8.12 2.25 -25.69
N PHE A 481 7.94 0.93 -25.62
CA PHE A 481 7.76 0.24 -24.35
C PHE A 481 8.97 0.40 -23.43
N THR A 482 10.19 0.38 -23.97
CA THR A 482 11.42 0.52 -23.15
C THR A 482 11.49 1.88 -22.48
N GLU A 483 11.14 2.93 -23.21
CA GLU A 483 11.10 4.30 -22.70
C GLU A 483 9.97 4.45 -21.65
N LEU A 484 8.80 3.91 -21.95
CA LEU A 484 7.65 3.93 -21.05
C LEU A 484 7.93 3.16 -19.75
N LEU A 485 8.49 1.95 -19.87
CA LEU A 485 8.85 1.10 -18.73
C LEU A 485 9.85 1.78 -17.81
N ALA A 486 10.86 2.47 -18.39
CA ALA A 486 11.81 3.19 -17.57
C ALA A 486 11.16 4.36 -16.82
N ASN A 487 10.20 5.09 -17.41
CA ASN A 487 9.45 6.14 -16.72
C ASN A 487 8.59 5.55 -15.59
N ILE A 488 7.90 4.46 -15.85
CA ILE A 488 7.10 3.74 -14.83
C ILE A 488 8.00 3.33 -13.66
N LYS A 489 9.14 2.71 -13.95
CA LYS A 489 10.08 2.24 -12.93
C LYS A 489 10.66 3.41 -12.12
N LEU A 490 11.05 4.49 -12.78
CA LEU A 490 11.57 5.69 -12.13
C LEU A 490 10.61 6.22 -11.07
N PHE A 491 9.35 6.43 -11.43
CA PHE A 491 8.39 7.03 -10.51
C PHE A 491 7.87 6.04 -9.47
N SER A 492 7.73 4.76 -9.80
CA SER A 492 7.42 3.73 -8.82
C SER A 492 8.51 3.65 -7.74
N ARG A 493 9.78 3.66 -8.16
CA ARG A 493 10.92 3.67 -7.22
C ARG A 493 11.01 4.96 -6.43
N LEU A 494 10.68 6.12 -7.03
CA LEU A 494 10.68 7.39 -6.33
C LEU A 494 9.65 7.39 -5.17
N ILE A 495 8.45 6.88 -5.42
CA ILE A 495 7.41 6.72 -4.39
C ILE A 495 7.85 5.71 -3.33
N GLU A 496 8.33 4.54 -3.75
CA GLU A 496 8.79 3.50 -2.84
C GLU A 496 9.90 3.99 -1.90
N MET A 497 10.90 4.65 -2.48
CA MET A 497 12.03 5.14 -1.69
C MET A 497 11.66 6.34 -0.82
N SER A 498 10.71 7.16 -1.20
CA SER A 498 10.17 8.21 -0.33
C SER A 498 9.57 7.63 0.94
N HIS A 499 8.82 6.53 0.82
CA HIS A 499 8.27 5.81 1.97
C HIS A 499 9.39 5.16 2.82
N LYS A 500 10.31 4.44 2.18
CA LYS A 500 11.42 3.77 2.88
C LYS A 500 12.36 4.74 3.58
N LEU A 501 12.70 5.88 2.98
CA LEU A 501 13.55 6.90 3.56
C LEU A 501 12.91 7.61 4.75
N ASN A 502 11.59 7.74 4.78
CA ASN A 502 10.89 8.24 5.96
C ASN A 502 11.15 7.37 7.20
N TYR A 503 11.20 6.07 7.04
CA TYR A 503 11.57 5.16 8.13
C TYR A 503 13.05 5.31 8.50
N LEU A 504 13.96 5.55 7.55
CA LEU A 504 15.38 5.79 7.80
C LEU A 504 15.64 7.08 8.55
N GLU A 505 14.89 8.14 8.31
CA GLU A 505 15.05 9.41 9.03
C GLU A 505 14.89 9.23 10.56
N LYS A 506 14.02 8.31 10.97
CA LYS A 506 13.85 7.95 12.38
C LYS A 506 15.05 7.20 12.96
N THR A 507 15.80 6.49 12.11
CA THR A 507 16.96 5.65 12.52
C THR A 507 18.32 6.31 12.24
N ASP A 508 18.44 7.10 11.19
CA ASP A 508 19.68 7.81 10.81
C ASP A 508 19.41 9.21 10.22
N PRO A 509 18.96 10.18 11.06
CA PRO A 509 18.57 11.51 10.58
C PRO A 509 19.72 12.30 9.94
N ILE A 510 21.00 11.95 10.23
CA ILE A 510 22.16 12.65 9.68
C ILE A 510 22.33 12.34 8.20
N LYS A 511 22.15 11.08 7.77
CA LYS A 511 22.30 10.68 6.36
C LYS A 511 21.18 11.20 5.49
N VAL A 512 19.96 11.16 5.98
CA VAL A 512 18.81 11.71 5.27
C VAL A 512 18.94 13.23 5.13
N LYS A 513 19.36 13.95 6.19
CA LYS A 513 19.65 15.38 6.12
C LYS A 513 20.78 15.71 5.13
N ALA A 514 21.84 14.92 5.10
CA ALA A 514 22.94 15.14 4.14
C ALA A 514 22.48 15.02 2.68
N PHE A 515 21.51 14.17 2.39
CA PHE A 515 20.85 14.10 1.10
C PHE A 515 19.94 15.32 0.84
N LEU A 516 19.17 15.74 1.82
CA LEU A 516 18.19 16.82 1.72
C LEU A 516 18.86 18.23 1.62
N ILE A 517 20.09 18.39 2.10
CA ILE A 517 20.90 19.62 1.93
C ILE A 517 21.45 19.75 0.48
N GLY A 518 20.93 18.96 -0.46
CA GLY A 518 21.36 18.96 -1.87
C GLY A 518 21.20 20.26 -2.66
N GLU A 519 20.71 21.35 -2.05
CA GLU A 519 20.66 22.69 -2.69
C GLU A 519 22.04 23.22 -3.12
N THR A 520 23.10 22.79 -2.43
CA THR A 520 24.48 23.18 -2.72
C THR A 520 25.22 22.24 -3.66
N LYS A 521 24.59 21.13 -4.09
CA LYS A 521 25.23 20.13 -4.95
C LYS A 521 25.02 20.44 -6.42
N SER A 522 26.00 20.06 -7.23
CA SER A 522 25.89 20.11 -8.70
C SER A 522 24.82 19.12 -9.19
N ASP A 523 24.31 19.34 -10.40
CA ASP A 523 23.34 18.42 -11.02
C ASP A 523 23.90 17.00 -11.16
N ILE A 524 25.21 16.85 -11.36
CA ILE A 524 25.88 15.54 -11.40
C ILE A 524 25.76 14.82 -10.06
N GLU A 525 26.07 15.51 -8.97
CA GLU A 525 25.98 14.94 -7.62
C GLU A 525 24.54 14.58 -7.24
N LYS A 526 23.58 15.45 -7.60
CA LYS A 526 22.15 15.20 -7.39
C LYS A 526 21.66 14.01 -8.19
N LEU A 527 22.05 13.90 -9.47
CA LEU A 527 21.70 12.77 -10.31
C LEU A 527 22.24 11.46 -9.75
N ASN A 528 23.53 11.43 -9.39
CA ASN A 528 24.14 10.24 -8.81
C ASN A 528 23.44 9.81 -7.53
N LEU A 529 23.21 10.75 -6.61
CA LEU A 529 22.51 10.46 -5.36
C LEU A 529 21.09 9.95 -5.59
N LEU A 530 20.36 10.56 -6.52
CA LEU A 530 19.01 10.09 -6.87
C LEU A 530 19.06 8.66 -7.39
N LEU A 531 19.95 8.36 -8.32
CA LEU A 531 20.05 7.05 -8.93
C LEU A 531 20.55 5.98 -7.94
N ASP A 532 21.47 6.34 -7.02
CA ASP A 532 21.94 5.45 -5.96
C ASP A 532 20.82 5.09 -4.97
N ILE A 533 19.88 6.00 -4.73
CA ILE A 533 18.69 5.71 -3.92
C ILE A 533 17.71 4.83 -4.68
N LEU A 534 17.49 5.10 -5.96
CA LEU A 534 16.41 4.46 -6.70
C LEU A 534 16.79 3.09 -7.26
N PHE A 535 18.07 2.85 -7.60
CA PHE A 535 18.47 1.66 -8.36
C PHE A 535 19.68 0.96 -7.75
N THR A 536 19.64 -0.38 -7.79
CA THR A 536 20.66 -1.23 -7.18
C THR A 536 21.79 -1.62 -8.13
N THR A 537 21.61 -1.47 -9.45
CA THR A 537 22.61 -1.89 -10.43
C THR A 537 23.07 -0.73 -11.31
N GLU A 538 24.35 -0.75 -11.65
CA GLU A 538 24.96 0.26 -12.51
C GLU A 538 24.36 0.30 -13.92
N SER A 539 23.94 -0.86 -14.44
CA SER A 539 23.28 -0.94 -15.75
C SER A 539 21.94 -0.20 -15.78
N GLU A 540 21.18 -0.27 -14.69
CA GLU A 540 19.92 0.46 -14.59
C GLU A 540 20.15 1.96 -14.40
N LYS A 541 21.12 2.36 -13.59
CA LYS A 541 21.51 3.77 -13.41
C LYS A 541 21.97 4.37 -14.76
N GLN A 542 22.73 3.61 -15.55
CA GLN A 542 23.23 4.07 -16.84
C GLN A 542 22.13 4.47 -17.81
N ILE A 543 20.97 3.79 -17.79
CA ILE A 543 19.80 4.16 -18.63
C ILE A 543 19.40 5.63 -18.37
N TYR A 544 19.32 6.03 -17.12
CA TYR A 544 18.91 7.39 -16.75
C TYR A 544 20.01 8.42 -16.92
N ILE A 545 21.26 8.03 -16.75
CA ILE A 545 22.44 8.86 -17.05
C ILE A 545 22.48 9.19 -18.54
N ASP A 546 22.27 8.21 -19.40
CA ASP A 546 22.25 8.39 -20.85
C ASP A 546 21.10 9.32 -21.28
N ARG A 547 19.91 9.15 -20.68
CA ARG A 547 18.77 10.04 -20.93
C ARG A 547 19.05 11.47 -20.49
N TYR A 548 19.56 11.67 -19.26
CA TYR A 548 19.92 13.00 -18.78
C TYR A 548 20.97 13.65 -19.69
N THR A 549 22.02 12.92 -20.05
CA THR A 549 23.09 13.41 -20.92
C THR A 549 22.55 13.77 -22.30
N LYS A 550 21.67 12.95 -22.86
CA LYS A 550 21.05 13.20 -24.16
C LYS A 550 20.22 14.48 -24.14
N ASN A 551 19.43 14.69 -23.12
CA ASN A 551 18.38 15.69 -23.07
C ASN A 551 18.78 16.98 -22.32
N SER A 552 19.89 16.97 -21.57
CA SER A 552 20.39 18.15 -20.86
C SER A 552 20.89 19.24 -21.82
N LYS A 553 20.84 20.48 -21.33
CA LYS A 553 21.33 21.65 -22.09
C LYS A 553 22.84 21.76 -22.16
N LEU A 554 23.59 20.81 -21.64
CA LEU A 554 25.04 20.77 -21.66
C LEU A 554 25.54 20.77 -23.10
N ASP A 555 26.61 21.51 -23.39
CA ASP A 555 27.29 21.43 -24.68
C ASP A 555 28.05 20.09 -24.83
N ILE A 556 28.64 19.87 -26.02
CA ILE A 556 29.33 18.61 -26.34
C ILE A 556 30.50 18.34 -25.39
N GLU A 557 31.26 19.36 -25.04
CA GLU A 557 32.42 19.21 -24.15
C GLU A 557 31.98 19.02 -22.69
N GLU A 558 30.95 19.72 -22.27
CA GLU A 558 30.33 19.56 -20.99
C GLU A 558 29.72 18.15 -20.84
N LYS A 559 29.03 17.62 -21.88
CA LYS A 559 28.52 16.25 -21.90
C LYS A 559 29.62 15.21 -21.79
N LYS A 560 30.75 15.40 -22.52
CA LYS A 560 31.90 14.49 -22.40
C LYS A 560 32.50 14.54 -21.01
N LYS A 561 32.71 15.73 -20.44
CA LYS A 561 33.21 15.89 -19.07
C LYS A 561 32.26 15.26 -18.06
N PHE A 562 30.97 15.51 -18.19
CA PHE A 562 29.91 14.92 -17.37
C PHE A 562 29.97 13.39 -17.37
N LEU A 563 30.07 12.75 -18.55
CA LEU A 563 30.19 11.30 -18.68
C LEU A 563 31.50 10.75 -18.06
N ILE A 564 32.59 11.50 -18.16
CA ILE A 564 33.85 11.12 -17.52
C ILE A 564 33.75 11.20 -16.01
N ASP A 565 33.14 12.24 -15.47
CA ASP A 565 33.00 12.45 -14.02
C ASP A 565 32.02 11.45 -13.40
N ILE A 566 30.93 11.15 -14.08
CA ILE A 566 30.02 10.08 -13.67
C ILE A 566 30.72 8.72 -13.69
N LYS A 567 31.43 8.37 -14.76
CA LYS A 567 32.19 7.13 -14.82
C LYS A 567 33.23 7.02 -13.70
N LYS A 568 33.91 8.08 -13.38
CA LYS A 568 34.83 8.14 -12.25
C LYS A 568 34.11 7.91 -10.92
N HIS A 569 32.92 8.46 -10.77
CA HIS A 569 32.12 8.25 -9.57
C HIS A 569 31.67 6.78 -9.46
N LEU A 570 31.07 6.24 -10.51
CA LEU A 570 30.64 4.84 -10.58
C LEU A 570 31.78 3.81 -10.41
N PHE A 571 33.01 4.16 -10.87
CA PHE A 571 34.18 3.26 -10.74
C PHE A 571 35.01 3.47 -9.47
N LYS A 572 34.90 4.61 -8.79
CA LYS A 572 35.51 4.82 -7.47
C LYS A 572 34.91 3.91 -6.39
N GLU A 573 33.68 3.47 -6.59
CA GLU A 573 32.96 2.62 -5.63
C GLU A 573 33.43 1.17 -5.57
N LYS A 574 34.38 0.73 -6.42
CA LYS A 574 35.03 -0.57 -6.19
C LYS A 574 35.89 -0.60 -4.92
N GLU A 575 36.18 0.56 -4.33
CA GLU A 575 36.90 0.68 -3.05
C GLU A 575 35.95 0.96 -1.85
N ASN A 576 34.68 1.31 -2.11
CA ASN A 576 33.68 1.48 -1.06
C ASN A 576 32.58 0.40 -1.20
N PRO A 577 32.21 -0.25 -0.11
CA PRO A 577 31.21 -1.31 -0.18
C PRO A 577 29.85 -0.76 -0.64
N VAL A 578 29.25 -1.44 -1.61
CA VAL A 578 27.88 -1.16 -2.04
C VAL A 578 26.97 -1.37 -0.82
N ILE A 579 26.32 -0.31 -0.40
CA ILE A 579 25.37 -0.35 0.70
C ILE A 579 24.01 -0.61 0.11
N SER A 580 23.50 -1.83 0.25
CA SER A 580 22.09 -2.12 0.03
C SER A 580 21.36 -2.07 1.36
N PHE A 581 20.10 -1.66 1.30
CA PHE A 581 19.23 -1.70 2.46
C PHE A 581 18.17 -2.77 2.21
N GLU A 582 18.15 -3.81 3.04
CA GLU A 582 17.07 -4.79 3.07
C GLU A 582 16.09 -4.39 4.18
N TYR A 583 14.82 -4.27 3.83
CA TYR A 583 13.75 -4.04 4.78
C TYR A 583 13.16 -5.38 5.18
N ASP A 584 13.30 -5.72 6.45
CA ASP A 584 12.61 -6.86 7.04
C ASP A 584 11.18 -6.46 7.40
N GLN A 585 10.20 -7.07 6.73
CA GLN A 585 8.78 -6.78 6.93
C GLN A 585 8.25 -7.33 8.26
N GLU A 586 8.85 -8.38 8.82
CA GLU A 586 8.43 -8.98 10.09
C GLU A 586 8.97 -8.19 11.27
N GLU A 587 10.22 -7.78 11.23
CA GLU A 587 10.84 -7.00 12.30
C GLU A 587 10.69 -5.48 12.15
N LYS A 588 10.15 -4.98 11.02
CA LYS A 588 10.05 -3.56 10.67
C LYS A 588 11.40 -2.82 10.78
N THR A 589 12.48 -3.54 10.54
CA THR A 589 13.84 -3.03 10.63
C THR A 589 14.47 -2.92 9.26
N LEU A 590 15.21 -1.87 9.04
CA LEU A 590 16.02 -1.69 7.85
C LEU A 590 17.46 -2.09 8.17
N THR A 591 17.91 -3.20 7.62
CA THR A 591 19.28 -3.67 7.79
C THR A 591 20.16 -3.17 6.65
N LYS A 592 21.27 -2.54 7.02
CA LYS A 592 22.33 -2.16 6.10
C LYS A 592 23.12 -3.40 5.71
N LYS A 593 23.05 -3.81 4.46
CA LYS A 593 23.86 -4.91 3.93
C LYS A 593 25.03 -4.32 3.14
N VAL A 594 26.23 -4.64 3.56
CA VAL A 594 27.45 -4.33 2.82
C VAL A 594 27.67 -5.49 1.84
N LEU A 595 27.48 -5.25 0.56
CA LEU A 595 27.80 -6.22 -0.49
C LEU A 595 29.26 -6.02 -0.86
N ASN A 596 30.09 -7.00 -0.55
CA ASN A 596 31.49 -7.05 -1.00
C ASN A 596 31.59 -7.40 -2.47
#